data_6635114bcac0f5ae0877f725f99c3eac
#
_entry.id   6635114bcac0f5ae0877f725f99c3eac
#
_cell.length_a   1.000
_cell.length_b   1.000
_cell.length_c   1.000
_cell.angle_alpha   90.00
_cell.angle_beta   90.00
_cell.angle_gamma   90.00
#
_symmetry.space_group_name_H-M   'P 1'
#
loop_
_entity.id
_entity.type
_entity.pdbx_description
1 polymer ?
#
loop_
_entity_poly.entity_id
_entity_poly.type
_entity_poly.pdbx_seq_one_letter_code
_entity_poly.pdbx_strand_id
1 'polypeptide(L)'
;MLKILFKLVYLILLFNFSFNASLAEIIKDIKVVGNKRISTQTIILFSKAKINQNVEEVDINFFLKNLYETNYFKNVSVKIDKEILYIKVDEEPIIQSVNINGISAKKIIEPIKQSINLKDRSSYNQSILLQDVNKVKSVLKSLGYYFAEVETSVEVLNDNKINLIYDIKLGEKAKISKIT
;
A
#
# COMPACT_ATOMS: atom_id res chain seq x y z
N MET A 1 -31.74 -56.17 -9.58
CA MET A 1 -30.70 -55.53 -10.36
C MET A 1 -30.69 -53.99 -10.22
N LEU A 2 -31.76 -53.30 -10.46
CA LEU A 2 -31.80 -51.81 -10.40
C LEU A 2 -31.37 -51.20 -9.06
N LYS A 3 -31.77 -51.79 -7.93
CA LYS A 3 -31.36 -51.33 -6.56
C LYS A 3 -29.87 -51.50 -6.27
N ILE A 4 -29.21 -52.46 -6.86
CA ILE A 4 -27.77 -52.69 -6.73
C ILE A 4 -27.00 -51.68 -7.57
N LEU A 5 -27.51 -51.37 -8.77
CA LEU A 5 -26.95 -50.33 -9.63
C LEU A 5 -27.02 -48.93 -8.99
N PHE A 6 -28.14 -48.60 -8.34
CA PHE A 6 -28.29 -47.35 -7.63
C PHE A 6 -27.33 -47.24 -6.43
N LYS A 7 -27.13 -48.30 -5.65
CA LYS A 7 -26.13 -48.34 -4.57
C LYS A 7 -24.70 -48.17 -5.08
N LEU A 8 -24.39 -48.76 -6.21
CA LEU A 8 -23.04 -48.65 -6.81
C LEU A 8 -22.77 -47.23 -7.32
N VAL A 9 -23.75 -46.62 -7.97
CA VAL A 9 -23.69 -45.20 -8.43
C VAL A 9 -23.56 -44.23 -7.23
N TYR A 10 -24.29 -44.47 -6.16
CA TYR A 10 -24.21 -43.68 -4.95
C TYR A 10 -22.85 -43.81 -4.26
N LEU A 11 -22.26 -45.01 -4.25
CA LEU A 11 -20.93 -45.27 -3.71
C LEU A 11 -19.83 -44.58 -4.55
N ILE A 12 -19.97 -44.56 -5.87
CA ILE A 12 -19.06 -43.85 -6.80
C ILE A 12 -19.17 -42.34 -6.63
N LEU A 13 -20.38 -41.80 -6.41
CA LEU A 13 -20.61 -40.39 -6.14
C LEU A 13 -20.00 -39.94 -4.81
N LEU A 14 -20.03 -40.77 -3.78
CA LEU A 14 -19.38 -40.50 -2.49
C LEU A 14 -17.85 -40.53 -2.58
N PHE A 15 -17.29 -41.37 -3.47
CA PHE A 15 -15.84 -41.48 -3.66
C PHE A 15 -15.25 -40.32 -4.47
N ASN A 16 -16.07 -39.58 -5.22
CA ASN A 16 -15.63 -38.36 -5.94
C ASN A 16 -15.62 -37.10 -5.08
N PHE A 17 -16.03 -37.17 -3.80
CA PHE A 17 -15.79 -36.12 -2.85
C PHE A 17 -14.31 -36.19 -2.40
N SER A 18 -13.39 -35.95 -3.37
CA SER A 18 -11.99 -35.73 -3.07
C SER A 18 -11.92 -34.46 -2.25
N PHE A 19 -11.74 -34.62 -0.94
CA PHE A 19 -11.31 -33.53 -0.08
C PHE A 19 -10.00 -33.00 -0.66
N ASN A 20 -10.05 -31.83 -1.30
CA ASN A 20 -8.86 -31.01 -1.47
C ASN A 20 -8.44 -30.57 -0.06
N ALA A 21 -7.77 -31.47 0.67
CA ALA A 21 -7.08 -31.10 1.87
C ALA A 21 -5.97 -30.13 1.42
N SER A 22 -6.16 -28.85 1.65
CA SER A 22 -5.07 -27.88 1.59
C SER A 22 -4.06 -28.36 2.63
N LEU A 23 -2.98 -28.98 2.15
CA LEU A 23 -1.89 -29.41 3.01
C LEU A 23 -1.19 -28.13 3.48
N ALA A 24 -1.24 -27.86 4.78
CA ALA A 24 -0.43 -26.84 5.39
C ALA A 24 1.05 -27.16 5.17
N GLU A 25 1.79 -26.25 4.56
CA GLU A 25 3.24 -26.39 4.38
C GLU A 25 3.99 -25.75 5.54
N ILE A 26 5.10 -26.37 5.96
CA ILE A 26 5.95 -25.80 7.02
C ILE A 26 7.03 -24.94 6.39
N ILE A 27 7.24 -23.72 6.90
CA ILE A 27 8.34 -22.84 6.47
C ILE A 27 9.65 -23.36 7.07
N LYS A 28 10.56 -23.85 6.24
CA LYS A 28 11.93 -24.19 6.64
C LYS A 28 12.94 -23.10 6.29
N ASP A 29 12.65 -22.28 5.29
CA ASP A 29 13.50 -21.17 4.87
C ASP A 29 12.65 -20.01 4.34
N ILE A 30 13.17 -18.78 4.40
CA ILE A 30 12.51 -17.57 3.88
C ILE A 30 13.47 -16.86 2.94
N LYS A 31 13.07 -16.71 1.68
CA LYS A 31 13.85 -16.01 0.65
C LYS A 31 13.16 -14.73 0.24
N VAL A 32 13.88 -13.62 0.36
CA VAL A 32 13.41 -12.29 -0.07
C VAL A 32 14.19 -11.88 -1.31
N VAL A 33 13.47 -11.36 -2.32
CA VAL A 33 14.05 -10.86 -3.57
C VAL A 33 13.40 -9.54 -3.98
N GLY A 34 14.17 -8.70 -4.69
CA GLY A 34 13.70 -7.41 -5.20
C GLY A 34 13.92 -6.23 -4.25
N ASN A 35 14.32 -6.51 -3.01
CA ASN A 35 14.69 -5.45 -2.06
C ASN A 35 16.01 -4.77 -2.47
N LYS A 36 16.07 -3.47 -2.26
CA LYS A 36 17.25 -2.63 -2.56
C LYS A 36 17.73 -1.90 -1.32
N ARG A 37 16.83 -1.19 -0.67
CA ARG A 37 17.07 -0.32 0.48
C ARG A 37 16.73 -1.01 1.81
N ILE A 38 15.64 -1.78 1.82
CA ILE A 38 15.15 -2.44 3.02
C ILE A 38 15.82 -3.80 3.16
N SER A 39 16.40 -4.09 4.32
CA SER A 39 17.11 -5.35 4.53
C SER A 39 16.17 -6.56 4.49
N THR A 40 16.69 -7.71 4.06
CA THR A 40 15.95 -8.98 4.07
C THR A 40 15.33 -9.26 5.44
N GLN A 41 16.08 -9.09 6.52
CA GLN A 41 15.62 -9.32 7.89
C GLN A 41 14.47 -8.39 8.27
N THR A 42 14.53 -7.12 7.86
CA THR A 42 13.45 -6.16 8.10
C THR A 42 12.16 -6.56 7.37
N ILE A 43 12.27 -7.05 6.13
CA ILE A 43 11.12 -7.52 5.35
C ILE A 43 10.49 -8.76 5.99
N ILE A 44 11.32 -9.71 6.44
CA ILE A 44 10.85 -10.89 7.17
C ILE A 44 10.11 -10.46 8.45
N LEU A 45 10.67 -9.51 9.21
CA LEU A 45 10.04 -8.99 10.41
C LEU A 45 8.67 -8.34 10.12
N PHE A 46 8.59 -7.54 9.06
CA PHE A 46 7.33 -6.90 8.64
C PHE A 46 6.28 -7.93 8.21
N SER A 47 6.68 -8.98 7.51
CA SER A 47 5.75 -10.05 7.10
C SER A 47 5.14 -10.80 8.28
N LYS A 48 5.85 -10.85 9.43
CA LYS A 48 5.56 -11.69 10.61
C LYS A 48 5.64 -13.19 10.36
N ALA A 49 6.20 -13.62 9.23
CA ALA A 49 6.47 -15.02 8.95
C ALA A 49 7.60 -15.57 9.83
N LYS A 50 7.48 -16.82 10.26
CA LYS A 50 8.47 -17.47 11.14
C LYS A 50 8.89 -18.84 10.58
N ILE A 51 10.14 -19.19 10.78
CA ILE A 51 10.63 -20.55 10.53
C ILE A 51 9.88 -21.54 11.42
N ASN A 52 9.60 -22.73 10.91
CA ASN A 52 8.82 -23.82 11.50
C ASN A 52 7.33 -23.45 11.74
N GLN A 53 6.82 -22.43 11.10
CA GLN A 53 5.39 -22.10 11.08
C GLN A 53 4.69 -22.97 10.04
N ASN A 54 3.54 -23.58 10.41
CA ASN A 54 2.61 -24.15 9.44
C ASN A 54 1.91 -22.99 8.71
N VAL A 55 1.80 -23.09 7.41
CA VAL A 55 1.23 -22.04 6.54
C VAL A 55 0.06 -22.60 5.74
N GLU A 56 -1.05 -21.92 5.84
CA GLU A 56 -2.23 -22.07 5.01
C GLU A 56 -2.38 -20.85 4.08
N GLU A 57 -3.34 -20.90 3.16
CA GLU A 57 -3.62 -19.76 2.26
C GLU A 57 -3.96 -18.47 3.02
N VAL A 58 -4.64 -18.58 4.15
CA VAL A 58 -4.97 -17.42 5.02
C VAL A 58 -3.72 -16.74 5.57
N ASP A 59 -2.66 -17.51 5.89
CA ASP A 59 -1.40 -16.96 6.38
C ASP A 59 -0.65 -16.19 5.27
N ILE A 60 -0.68 -16.68 4.04
CA ILE A 60 -0.11 -15.97 2.88
C ILE A 60 -0.76 -14.59 2.73
N ASN A 61 -2.09 -14.52 2.82
CA ASN A 61 -2.83 -13.26 2.76
C ASN A 61 -2.49 -12.34 3.95
N PHE A 62 -2.27 -12.90 5.14
CA PHE A 62 -1.83 -12.16 6.31
C PHE A 62 -0.42 -11.58 6.13
N PHE A 63 0.53 -12.34 5.59
CA PHE A 63 1.88 -11.86 5.29
C PHE A 63 1.86 -10.74 4.25
N LEU A 64 1.08 -10.90 3.18
CA LEU A 64 0.87 -9.86 2.16
C LEU A 64 0.32 -8.57 2.78
N LYS A 65 -0.75 -8.68 3.58
CA LYS A 65 -1.38 -7.55 4.25
C LYS A 65 -0.38 -6.79 5.13
N ASN A 66 0.37 -7.49 5.98
CA ASN A 66 1.36 -6.87 6.86
C ASN A 66 2.42 -6.09 6.07
N LEU A 67 2.88 -6.62 4.94
CA LEU A 67 3.86 -5.96 4.10
C LEU A 67 3.28 -4.71 3.42
N TYR A 68 2.07 -4.77 2.88
CA TYR A 68 1.40 -3.60 2.27
C TYR A 68 1.09 -2.51 3.29
N GLU A 69 0.71 -2.85 4.52
CA GLU A 69 0.42 -1.89 5.60
C GLU A 69 1.62 -1.04 5.98
N THR A 70 2.84 -1.47 5.68
CA THR A 70 4.06 -0.66 5.91
C THR A 70 4.16 0.56 5.00
N ASN A 71 3.46 0.57 3.87
CA ASN A 71 3.57 1.57 2.80
C ASN A 71 4.98 1.70 2.19
N TYR A 72 5.83 0.69 2.35
CA TYR A 72 7.18 0.69 1.76
C TYR A 72 7.24 0.00 0.39
N PHE A 73 6.19 -0.73 0.03
CA PHE A 73 6.21 -1.58 -1.16
C PHE A 73 5.07 -1.23 -2.11
N LYS A 74 5.43 -1.04 -3.38
CA LYS A 74 4.51 -0.85 -4.50
C LYS A 74 3.84 -2.17 -4.89
N ASN A 75 4.64 -3.24 -4.95
CA ASN A 75 4.17 -4.59 -5.23
C ASN A 75 4.79 -5.58 -4.25
N VAL A 76 3.99 -6.55 -3.83
CA VAL A 76 4.43 -7.66 -2.99
C VAL A 76 3.82 -8.94 -3.55
N SER A 77 4.63 -9.99 -3.63
CA SER A 77 4.16 -11.35 -3.91
C SER A 77 4.73 -12.28 -2.87
N VAL A 78 3.87 -13.11 -2.29
CA VAL A 78 4.27 -14.13 -1.31
C VAL A 78 3.76 -15.48 -1.80
N LYS A 79 4.63 -16.47 -1.81
CA LYS A 79 4.28 -17.86 -2.11
C LYS A 79 5.15 -18.81 -1.31
N ILE A 80 4.60 -19.97 -0.99
CA ILE A 80 5.38 -21.08 -0.45
C ILE A 80 5.56 -22.14 -1.54
N ASP A 81 6.75 -22.69 -1.64
CA ASP A 81 7.08 -23.79 -2.55
C ASP A 81 8.19 -24.63 -1.93
N LYS A 82 7.93 -25.92 -1.76
CA LYS A 82 8.88 -26.90 -1.17
C LYS A 82 9.43 -26.41 0.17
N GLU A 83 8.54 -26.01 1.07
CA GLU A 83 8.85 -25.54 2.43
C GLU A 83 9.69 -24.23 2.48
N ILE A 84 9.85 -23.54 1.34
CA ILE A 84 10.51 -22.24 1.26
C ILE A 84 9.47 -21.17 1.01
N LEU A 85 9.42 -20.17 1.89
CA LEU A 85 8.58 -18.97 1.71
C LEU A 85 9.34 -17.96 0.86
N TYR A 86 8.85 -17.69 -0.34
CA TYR A 86 9.39 -16.68 -1.24
C TYR A 86 8.60 -15.38 -1.07
N ILE A 87 9.29 -14.32 -0.70
CA ILE A 87 8.75 -12.95 -0.61
C ILE A 87 9.43 -12.13 -1.69
N LYS A 88 8.69 -11.73 -2.71
CA LYS A 88 9.16 -10.80 -3.73
C LYS A 88 8.57 -9.44 -3.49
N VAL A 89 9.41 -8.40 -3.44
CA VAL A 89 9.01 -7.02 -3.20
C VAL A 89 9.50 -6.09 -4.31
N ASP A 90 8.74 -5.03 -4.54
CA ASP A 90 9.14 -3.86 -5.33
C ASP A 90 8.96 -2.63 -4.42
N GLU A 91 10.06 -1.97 -4.09
CA GLU A 91 10.03 -0.88 -3.10
C GLU A 91 9.46 0.40 -3.72
N GLU A 92 8.60 1.08 -2.97
CA GLU A 92 8.19 2.44 -3.30
C GLU A 92 9.37 3.40 -3.30
N PRO A 93 9.40 4.41 -4.19
CA PRO A 93 10.46 5.40 -4.21
C PRO A 93 10.47 6.25 -2.94
N ILE A 94 11.64 6.80 -2.61
CA ILE A 94 11.78 7.78 -1.53
C ILE A 94 11.50 9.18 -2.07
N ILE A 95 10.71 9.93 -1.35
CA ILE A 95 10.52 11.37 -1.59
C ILE A 95 11.80 12.09 -1.16
N GLN A 96 12.54 12.64 -2.12
CA GLN A 96 13.72 13.45 -1.84
C GLN A 96 13.34 14.83 -1.34
N SER A 97 12.33 15.44 -1.95
CA SER A 97 11.78 16.73 -1.52
C SER A 97 10.29 16.83 -1.82
N VAL A 98 9.57 17.57 -0.97
CA VAL A 98 8.19 18.00 -1.19
C VAL A 98 8.19 19.49 -1.49
N ASN A 99 7.80 19.85 -2.71
CA ASN A 99 7.75 21.22 -3.19
C ASN A 99 6.31 21.71 -3.27
N ILE A 100 6.05 22.92 -2.83
CA ILE A 100 4.76 23.60 -2.93
C ILE A 100 4.93 24.85 -3.78
N ASN A 101 4.36 24.83 -4.98
CA ASN A 101 4.42 25.92 -5.94
C ASN A 101 3.11 26.74 -5.92
N GLY A 102 3.18 27.95 -6.51
CA GLY A 102 2.03 28.83 -6.66
C GLY A 102 1.67 29.65 -5.41
N ILE A 103 2.37 29.41 -4.29
CA ILE A 103 2.18 30.14 -3.03
C ILE A 103 3.52 30.60 -2.49
N SER A 104 3.63 31.86 -2.10
CA SER A 104 4.82 32.43 -1.45
C SER A 104 4.61 32.76 0.04
N ALA A 105 3.35 32.90 0.48
CA ALA A 105 3.01 33.31 1.83
C ALA A 105 3.24 32.18 2.85
N LYS A 106 4.22 32.29 3.74
CA LYS A 106 4.52 31.32 4.80
C LYS A 106 3.31 30.93 5.63
N LYS A 107 2.43 31.90 5.96
CA LYS A 107 1.18 31.66 6.71
C LYS A 107 0.19 30.70 6.05
N ILE A 108 0.35 30.42 4.74
CA ILE A 108 -0.45 29.44 4.00
C ILE A 108 0.34 28.14 3.85
N ILE A 109 1.63 28.22 3.56
CA ILE A 109 2.51 27.07 3.33
C ILE A 109 2.66 26.21 4.60
N GLU A 110 2.88 26.83 5.76
CA GLU A 110 3.12 26.09 7.01
C GLU A 110 1.94 25.19 7.44
N PRO A 111 0.67 25.66 7.44
CA PRO A 111 -0.45 24.76 7.71
C PRO A 111 -0.58 23.62 6.70
N ILE A 112 -0.28 23.86 5.42
CA ILE A 112 -0.28 22.83 4.38
C ILE A 112 0.79 21.79 4.71
N LYS A 113 2.05 22.19 4.95
CA LYS A 113 3.15 21.29 5.31
C LYS A 113 2.86 20.48 6.57
N GLN A 114 2.13 21.03 7.53
CA GLN A 114 1.73 20.30 8.73
C GLN A 114 0.64 19.27 8.46
N SER A 115 -0.26 19.53 7.52
CA SER A 115 -1.43 18.69 7.24
C SER A 115 -1.10 17.44 6.42
N ILE A 116 -0.12 17.50 5.53
CA ILE A 116 0.25 16.38 4.65
C ILE A 116 1.05 15.32 5.42
N ASN A 117 0.89 14.05 5.05
CA ASN A 117 1.62 12.92 5.62
C ASN A 117 2.91 12.62 4.85
N LEU A 118 2.87 12.79 3.52
CA LEU A 118 4.06 12.60 2.69
C LEU A 118 5.07 13.71 2.94
N LYS A 119 6.25 13.34 3.39
CA LYS A 119 7.33 14.25 3.79
C LYS A 119 8.62 13.90 3.05
N ASP A 120 9.58 14.80 3.11
CA ASP A 120 10.94 14.50 2.70
C ASP A 120 11.43 13.24 3.41
N ARG A 121 12.11 12.37 2.69
CA ARG A 121 12.67 11.08 3.13
C ARG A 121 11.64 10.00 3.50
N SER A 122 10.35 10.24 3.35
CA SER A 122 9.33 9.18 3.46
C SER A 122 9.22 8.38 2.16
N SER A 123 8.69 7.15 2.25
CA SER A 123 8.29 6.40 1.03
C SER A 123 7.08 7.05 0.41
N TYR A 124 7.06 7.12 -0.91
CA TYR A 124 5.90 7.56 -1.67
C TYR A 124 4.78 6.51 -1.55
N ASN A 125 3.54 6.97 -1.54
CA ASN A 125 2.36 6.12 -1.64
C ASN A 125 1.22 6.90 -2.27
N GLN A 126 0.70 6.38 -3.39
CA GLN A 126 -0.35 7.05 -4.15
C GLN A 126 -1.64 7.26 -3.35
N SER A 127 -2.03 6.30 -2.49
CA SER A 127 -3.24 6.43 -1.68
C SER A 127 -3.09 7.51 -0.62
N ILE A 128 -1.90 7.63 -0.02
CA ILE A 128 -1.59 8.71 0.94
C ILE A 128 -1.56 10.06 0.22
N LEU A 129 -1.01 10.12 -1.00
CA LEU A 129 -1.02 11.36 -1.80
C LEU A 129 -2.44 11.87 -2.04
N LEU A 130 -3.37 10.99 -2.42
CA LEU A 130 -4.77 11.37 -2.62
C LEU A 130 -5.42 11.92 -1.34
N GLN A 131 -5.11 11.33 -0.19
CA GLN A 131 -5.56 11.84 1.11
C GLN A 131 -4.95 13.20 1.41
N ASP A 132 -3.66 13.38 1.14
CA ASP A 132 -2.95 14.63 1.39
C ASP A 132 -3.47 15.77 0.50
N VAL A 133 -3.78 15.51 -0.78
CA VAL A 133 -4.44 16.48 -1.66
C VAL A 133 -5.76 16.98 -1.05
N ASN A 134 -6.58 16.08 -0.51
CA ASN A 134 -7.83 16.44 0.15
C ASN A 134 -7.60 17.27 1.43
N LYS A 135 -6.57 16.95 2.22
CA LYS A 135 -6.18 17.75 3.39
C LYS A 135 -5.74 19.15 2.97
N VAL A 136 -4.89 19.27 1.94
CA VAL A 136 -4.45 20.56 1.40
C VAL A 136 -5.66 21.41 0.99
N LYS A 137 -6.59 20.84 0.21
CA LYS A 137 -7.84 21.55 -0.17
C LYS A 137 -8.65 22.01 1.05
N SER A 138 -8.75 21.16 2.09
CA SER A 138 -9.45 21.49 3.32
C SER A 138 -8.77 22.65 4.09
N VAL A 139 -7.44 22.64 4.17
CA VAL A 139 -6.66 23.74 4.77
C VAL A 139 -6.88 25.04 4.00
N LEU A 140 -6.78 25.01 2.66
CA LEU A 140 -7.00 26.19 1.82
C LEU A 140 -8.41 26.75 2.00
N LYS A 141 -9.42 25.88 2.05
CA LYS A 141 -10.82 26.27 2.30
C LYS A 141 -10.98 26.93 3.67
N SER A 142 -10.34 26.39 4.72
CA SER A 142 -10.39 27.00 6.08
C SER A 142 -9.75 28.39 6.13
N LEU A 143 -8.77 28.64 5.25
CA LEU A 143 -8.12 29.94 5.08
C LEU A 143 -8.92 30.92 4.19
N GLY A 144 -10.08 30.49 3.66
CA GLY A 144 -10.98 31.28 2.83
C GLY A 144 -10.76 31.13 1.31
N TYR A 145 -9.90 30.21 0.87
CA TYR A 145 -9.65 29.93 -0.56
C TYR A 145 -10.52 28.77 -1.02
N TYR A 146 -11.81 29.01 -1.23
CA TYR A 146 -12.80 27.98 -1.55
C TYR A 146 -12.65 27.41 -2.96
N PHE A 147 -12.08 28.18 -3.88
CA PHE A 147 -11.90 27.82 -5.30
C PHE A 147 -10.46 27.46 -5.64
N ALA A 148 -9.65 27.16 -4.62
CA ALA A 148 -8.28 26.77 -4.86
C ALA A 148 -8.20 25.43 -5.60
N GLU A 149 -7.38 25.38 -6.64
CA GLU A 149 -7.02 24.19 -7.37
C GLU A 149 -5.70 23.63 -6.82
N VAL A 150 -5.64 22.33 -6.66
CA VAL A 150 -4.45 21.61 -6.19
C VAL A 150 -4.18 20.46 -7.17
N GLU A 151 -3.11 20.59 -7.91
CA GLU A 151 -2.58 19.55 -8.80
C GLU A 151 -1.30 18.98 -8.18
N THR A 152 -0.98 17.74 -8.50
CA THR A 152 0.25 17.10 -8.02
C THR A 152 0.99 16.44 -9.17
N SER A 153 2.31 16.54 -9.16
CA SER A 153 3.19 15.86 -10.09
C SER A 153 4.36 15.20 -9.37
N VAL A 154 4.92 14.19 -10.00
CA VAL A 154 6.06 13.43 -9.51
C VAL A 154 7.18 13.54 -10.53
N GLU A 155 8.30 14.10 -10.11
CA GLU A 155 9.54 14.13 -10.89
C GLU A 155 10.40 12.92 -10.48
N VAL A 156 10.63 12.00 -11.40
CA VAL A 156 11.42 10.79 -11.15
C VAL A 156 12.90 11.12 -11.21
N LEU A 157 13.63 10.75 -10.18
CA LEU A 157 15.07 10.91 -10.06
C LEU A 157 15.77 9.54 -10.14
N ASN A 158 17.11 9.56 -10.09
CA ASN A 158 17.90 8.34 -10.00
C ASN A 158 17.74 7.67 -8.62
N ASP A 159 18.18 6.41 -8.48
CA ASP A 159 18.24 5.65 -7.24
C ASP A 159 16.90 5.46 -6.52
N ASN A 160 15.83 5.23 -7.29
CA ASN A 160 14.47 5.04 -6.75
C ASN A 160 14.02 6.21 -5.84
N LYS A 161 14.30 7.44 -6.28
CA LYS A 161 13.90 8.69 -5.61
C LYS A 161 12.98 9.51 -6.49
N ILE A 162 12.19 10.36 -5.85
CA ILE A 162 11.30 11.31 -6.53
C ILE A 162 11.32 12.66 -5.82
N ASN A 163 10.97 13.72 -6.56
CA ASN A 163 10.44 14.95 -5.98
C ASN A 163 8.92 14.94 -6.13
N LEU A 164 8.21 15.24 -5.04
CA LEU A 164 6.76 15.41 -5.03
C LEU A 164 6.44 16.90 -5.09
N ILE A 165 5.62 17.29 -6.03
CA ILE A 165 5.30 18.68 -6.31
C ILE A 165 3.79 18.86 -6.13
N TYR A 166 3.40 19.87 -5.34
CA TYR A 166 2.04 20.37 -5.23
C TYR A 166 1.99 21.74 -5.94
N ASP A 167 1.29 21.79 -7.07
CA ASP A 167 1.04 23.03 -7.82
C ASP A 167 -0.31 23.57 -7.39
N ILE A 168 -0.32 24.75 -6.74
CA ILE A 168 -1.51 25.31 -6.12
C ILE A 168 -1.85 26.66 -6.75
N LYS A 169 -3.09 26.77 -7.25
CA LYS A 169 -3.69 28.02 -7.69
C LYS A 169 -4.73 28.43 -6.66
N LEU A 170 -4.47 29.48 -5.89
CA LEU A 170 -5.32 29.89 -4.78
C LEU A 170 -6.70 30.40 -5.23
N GLY A 171 -6.79 31.05 -6.39
CA GLY A 171 -7.98 31.79 -6.78
C GLY A 171 -8.25 32.99 -5.86
N GLU A 172 -9.43 33.56 -5.97
CA GLU A 172 -9.85 34.68 -5.11
C GLU A 172 -10.22 34.19 -3.70
N LYS A 173 -9.81 34.98 -2.70
CA LYS A 173 -10.22 34.74 -1.32
C LYS A 173 -11.68 35.14 -1.13
N ALA A 174 -12.49 34.25 -0.56
CA ALA A 174 -13.89 34.57 -0.23
C ALA A 174 -14.00 35.76 0.71
N LYS A 175 -14.90 36.68 0.40
CA LYS A 175 -15.24 37.84 1.20
C LYS A 175 -16.71 37.80 1.58
N ILE A 176 -17.03 38.10 2.82
CA ILE A 176 -18.43 38.30 3.23
C ILE A 176 -18.86 39.67 2.69
N SER A 177 -19.82 39.69 1.76
CA SER A 177 -20.28 40.93 1.14
C SER A 177 -21.39 41.64 1.94
N LYS A 178 -22.22 40.92 2.69
CA LYS A 178 -23.29 41.43 3.51
C LYS A 178 -23.74 40.44 4.58
N ILE A 179 -23.93 40.92 5.81
CA ILE A 179 -24.65 40.20 6.87
C ILE A 179 -25.99 40.95 7.03
N THR A 180 -27.12 40.26 6.75
CA THR A 180 -28.47 40.76 6.95
C THR A 180 -29.07 40.14 8.18
#